data_b3394540ae46971a6242a0e999613890
#
_entry.id   b3394540ae46971a6242a0e999613890
#
_cell.length_a   1.000
_cell.length_b   1.000
_cell.length_c   1.000
_cell.angle_alpha   90.00
_cell.angle_beta   90.00
_cell.angle_gamma   90.00
#
_symmetry.space_group_name_H-M   'P 1'
#
loop_
_entity.id
_entity.type
_entity.pdbx_description
1 polymer ?
#
loop_
_entity_poly.entity_id
_entity_poly.type
_entity_poly.pdbx_seq_one_letter_code
_entity_poly.pdbx_strand_id
1 'polypeptide(L)'
;MFSIAQLGHKFVRFCHISRSLCSHTNSFSDGINRIEQYLNSSFAYDETPEEDSVDSVSTSGRYEEFNRSTFIKKSKYNATLALKVLQQDGPGFDTKLALDRLEFEVSGLLVREVLIGILKNMNHVNRERCAKLGYKFFVWSGRKENYNHTVNTYHLIMQIFAEAEEYKAMWRLVDEMTEKGYPVTSRTFNILICTCGEAGVAKKVVERFIKSKSFNFRPFSHCFNAILHSLLAVKQYKLIEWVYQQMLTDGYEPDSLTYNIIMYTKFRLGKLGQFHNLFDEMSRSGYPPDVHTFNILLHILGKGDKPAAAVDLLTHMKEVGIEPNVLHFTTLIDGLSRAGNMEACKYFFDEMVNFGCDPDVVAYTVMITGYITAGQLEKAEEMFSEMFNNGKIPNVYTYNSMIRGLCMAGKFEYACLMLKEMESRGCNPNFLVYSTLVGYLRKAGKFSDAHEVIKQMVEKGRYTHLLNKIKRYRRC
;
A
#
# COMPACT_ATOMS: atom_id res chain seq x y z
N MET A 1 38.94 -3.89 10.03
CA MET A 1 38.68 -3.95 8.58
C MET A 1 38.73 -5.40 8.14
N PHE A 2 37.62 -6.09 8.15
CA PHE A 2 37.53 -7.43 7.58
C PHE A 2 37.38 -7.32 6.06
N SER A 3 38.18 -8.07 5.32
CA SER A 3 38.20 -8.09 3.86
C SER A 3 36.86 -8.53 3.30
N ILE A 4 36.36 -7.86 2.26
CA ILE A 4 35.17 -8.19 1.46
C ILE A 4 35.14 -9.68 1.06
N ALA A 5 36.30 -10.30 0.90
CA ALA A 5 36.46 -11.74 0.63
C ALA A 5 36.00 -12.66 1.80
N GLN A 6 36.09 -12.21 3.06
CA GLN A 6 35.61 -12.97 4.21
C GLN A 6 34.07 -12.88 4.36
N LEU A 7 33.46 -11.78 3.93
CA LEU A 7 32.03 -11.61 3.78
C LEU A 7 31.45 -12.60 2.75
N GLY A 8 32.10 -12.74 1.59
CA GLY A 8 31.70 -13.69 0.55
C GLY A 8 31.75 -15.15 1.02
N HIS A 9 32.77 -15.55 1.79
CA HIS A 9 32.89 -16.94 2.27
C HIS A 9 31.86 -17.35 3.35
N LYS A 10 31.54 -16.47 4.29
CA LYS A 10 30.48 -16.73 5.28
C LYS A 10 29.10 -16.77 4.58
N PHE A 11 28.89 -15.93 3.58
CA PHE A 11 27.64 -15.88 2.82
C PHE A 11 27.48 -17.05 1.83
N VAL A 12 28.56 -17.54 1.24
CA VAL A 12 28.55 -18.77 0.40
C VAL A 12 28.08 -19.98 1.21
N ARG A 13 28.45 -20.10 2.49
CA ARG A 13 27.89 -21.12 3.40
C ARG A 13 26.39 -20.95 3.61
N PHE A 14 25.94 -19.70 3.69
CA PHE A 14 24.55 -19.30 3.78
C PHE A 14 23.75 -19.69 2.51
N CYS A 15 24.37 -19.48 1.32
CA CYS A 15 23.79 -19.76 0.01
C CYS A 15 23.58 -21.25 -0.29
N HIS A 16 24.43 -22.13 0.27
CA HIS A 16 24.24 -23.59 0.13
C HIS A 16 22.97 -24.10 0.84
N ILE A 17 22.54 -23.41 1.90
CA ILE A 17 21.32 -23.78 2.64
C ILE A 17 20.06 -23.39 1.86
N SER A 18 20.07 -22.31 1.08
CA SER A 18 18.90 -21.83 0.33
C SER A 18 18.58 -22.64 -0.94
N ARG A 19 19.53 -23.43 -1.46
CA ARG A 19 19.30 -24.32 -2.63
C ARG A 19 18.31 -25.46 -2.37
N SER A 20 18.01 -25.76 -1.09
CA SER A 20 17.05 -26.80 -0.67
C SER A 20 15.58 -26.34 -0.67
N LEU A 21 15.26 -25.10 -1.08
CA LEU A 21 13.97 -24.44 -0.84
C LEU A 21 12.93 -24.55 -1.97
N CYS A 22 13.18 -25.34 -3.02
CA CYS A 22 12.39 -25.29 -4.26
C CYS A 22 11.12 -26.13 -4.34
N SER A 23 10.56 -26.60 -3.22
CA SER A 23 9.34 -27.43 -3.35
C SER A 23 8.26 -27.13 -2.34
N HIS A 24 7.54 -26.04 -2.41
CA HIS A 24 6.14 -25.94 -1.96
C HIS A 24 5.67 -24.47 -2.04
N THR A 25 4.79 -24.21 -3.02
CA THR A 25 4.05 -22.95 -3.15
C THR A 25 2.59 -23.20 -2.90
N ASN A 26 1.97 -22.45 -1.98
CA ASN A 26 0.65 -21.85 -2.10
C ASN A 26 0.09 -21.44 -0.74
N SER A 27 0.07 -20.18 -0.46
CA SER A 27 -0.98 -19.36 0.13
C SER A 27 -0.41 -18.00 0.56
N PHE A 28 -0.91 -16.96 -0.02
CA PHE A 28 -0.37 -15.60 0.06
C PHE A 28 -1.44 -14.62 0.51
N SER A 29 -1.17 -13.68 1.42
CA SER A 29 -1.63 -12.29 1.29
C SER A 29 -1.08 -11.25 2.29
N ASP A 30 -0.73 -11.55 3.55
CA ASP A 30 -0.61 -10.45 4.54
C ASP A 30 0.82 -10.00 4.93
N GLY A 31 1.80 -10.88 5.02
CA GLY A 31 3.20 -10.50 5.34
C GLY A 31 3.91 -9.78 4.21
N ILE A 32 3.48 -10.07 2.99
CA ILE A 32 3.99 -9.48 1.75
C ILE A 32 3.61 -8.01 1.61
N ASN A 33 2.40 -7.64 2.04
CA ASN A 33 1.92 -6.27 2.02
C ASN A 33 2.81 -5.32 2.84
N ARG A 34 3.61 -5.83 3.78
CA ARG A 34 4.50 -5.03 4.62
C ARG A 34 5.84 -4.72 3.99
N ILE A 35 6.49 -5.70 3.35
CA ILE A 35 7.72 -5.40 2.58
C ILE A 35 7.34 -4.49 1.40
N GLU A 36 6.21 -4.77 0.75
CA GLU A 36 5.66 -3.92 -0.29
C GLU A 36 5.24 -2.55 0.24
N GLN A 37 4.59 -2.45 1.41
CA GLN A 37 4.29 -1.17 2.08
C GLN A 37 5.54 -0.43 2.53
N TYR A 38 6.56 -1.14 2.97
CA TYR A 38 7.80 -0.53 3.44
C TYR A 38 8.67 -0.05 2.27
N LEU A 39 8.78 -0.83 1.22
CA LEU A 39 9.35 -0.35 -0.04
C LEU A 39 8.52 0.82 -0.60
N ASN A 40 7.20 0.84 -0.36
CA ASN A 40 6.31 1.94 -0.69
C ASN A 40 6.49 3.18 0.20
N SER A 41 6.84 3.05 1.47
CA SER A 41 7.03 4.17 2.39
C SER A 41 8.36 4.87 2.19
N SER A 42 9.39 4.19 1.71
CA SER A 42 10.69 4.80 1.43
C SER A 42 10.66 5.83 0.29
N PHE A 43 9.64 5.80 -0.58
CA PHE A 43 9.40 6.85 -1.58
C PHE A 43 8.59 8.05 -1.08
N ALA A 44 7.91 7.93 0.07
CA ALA A 44 7.14 9.04 0.62
C ALA A 44 8.00 10.15 1.24
N TYR A 45 9.29 9.89 1.46
CA TYR A 45 10.22 10.86 2.10
C TYR A 45 10.94 11.79 1.14
N ASP A 46 10.87 11.56 -0.18
CA ASP A 46 11.58 12.40 -1.15
C ASP A 46 10.67 13.42 -1.86
N GLU A 47 9.39 13.44 -1.53
CA GLU A 47 8.49 14.53 -1.90
C GLU A 47 8.51 15.56 -0.76
N THR A 48 9.47 16.49 -0.79
CA THR A 48 9.23 17.80 -0.18
C THR A 48 7.87 18.28 -0.69
N PRO A 49 6.93 18.69 0.19
CA PRO A 49 5.73 19.34 -0.31
C PRO A 49 6.22 20.52 -1.14
N GLU A 50 6.04 20.46 -2.47
CA GLU A 50 6.11 21.67 -3.28
C GLU A 50 5.07 22.60 -2.63
N GLU A 51 5.58 23.48 -1.79
CA GLU A 51 4.83 24.65 -1.37
C GLU A 51 4.37 25.30 -2.67
N ASP A 52 3.07 25.28 -2.92
CA ASP A 52 2.48 26.14 -3.94
C ASP A 52 3.07 27.52 -3.66
N SER A 53 3.98 27.96 -4.54
CA SER A 53 4.66 29.24 -4.46
C SER A 53 3.58 30.32 -4.45
N VAL A 54 3.18 30.70 -3.25
CA VAL A 54 2.50 31.95 -3.01
C VAL A 54 3.60 32.99 -3.04
N ASP A 55 3.53 33.85 -4.06
CA ASP A 55 4.45 34.95 -4.28
C ASP A 55 4.89 35.59 -2.96
N SER A 56 6.21 35.61 -2.77
CA SER A 56 6.90 36.22 -1.64
C SER A 56 6.64 37.74 -1.60
N VAL A 57 5.78 38.15 -0.71
CA VAL A 57 5.81 39.50 -0.16
C VAL A 57 5.98 39.41 1.35
N SER A 58 7.16 39.76 1.80
CA SER A 58 7.53 39.88 3.21
C SER A 58 6.76 41.03 3.88
N THR A 59 6.04 40.73 4.96
CA THR A 59 5.97 41.46 6.22
C THR A 59 4.76 41.08 7.11
N SER A 60 4.97 40.87 8.40
CA SER A 60 4.04 40.80 9.56
C SER A 60 3.13 39.56 9.72
N GLY A 61 3.63 38.58 10.48
CA GLY A 61 3.06 37.21 10.61
C GLY A 61 1.69 37.03 11.28
N ARG A 62 1.01 38.02 11.88
CA ARG A 62 -0.33 37.83 12.45
C ARG A 62 -1.49 38.23 11.55
N TYR A 63 -1.30 39.20 10.70
CA TYR A 63 -2.31 39.62 9.70
C TYR A 63 -2.40 38.62 8.52
N GLU A 64 -1.29 37.97 8.18
CA GLU A 64 -1.25 36.97 7.10
C GLU A 64 -1.97 35.66 7.49
N GLU A 65 -1.87 35.22 8.72
CA GLU A 65 -2.51 33.99 9.19
C GLU A 65 -4.05 34.11 9.22
N PHE A 66 -4.56 35.29 9.58
CA PHE A 66 -5.99 35.57 9.56
C PHE A 66 -6.55 35.66 8.13
N ASN A 67 -5.83 36.29 7.22
CA ASN A 67 -6.18 36.35 5.80
C ASN A 67 -6.12 34.97 5.13
N ARG A 68 -5.11 34.15 5.43
CA ARG A 68 -4.97 32.78 4.92
C ARG A 68 -6.12 31.88 5.40
N SER A 69 -6.51 31.95 6.65
CA SER A 69 -7.64 31.19 7.19
C SER A 69 -8.98 31.59 6.53
N THR A 70 -9.18 32.87 6.30
CA THR A 70 -10.40 33.41 5.66
C THR A 70 -10.45 33.01 4.18
N PHE A 71 -9.34 33.05 3.47
CA PHE A 71 -9.22 32.62 2.06
C PHE A 71 -9.51 31.13 1.92
N ILE A 72 -8.96 30.27 2.81
CA ILE A 72 -9.22 28.83 2.81
C ILE A 72 -10.71 28.53 3.04
N LYS A 73 -11.34 29.22 4.01
CA LYS A 73 -12.78 29.06 4.30
C LYS A 73 -13.64 29.48 3.10
N LYS A 74 -13.32 30.60 2.47
CA LYS A 74 -14.01 31.10 1.28
C LYS A 74 -13.86 30.13 0.10
N SER A 75 -12.65 29.62 -0.14
CA SER A 75 -12.40 28.66 -1.23
C SER A 75 -13.16 27.36 -1.02
N LYS A 76 -13.22 26.82 0.21
CA LYS A 76 -14.02 25.62 0.54
C LYS A 76 -15.52 25.84 0.37
N TYR A 77 -16.02 27.02 0.75
CA TYR A 77 -17.42 27.38 0.56
C TYR A 77 -17.76 27.46 -0.94
N ASN A 78 -16.93 28.14 -1.73
CA ASN A 78 -17.09 28.24 -3.17
C ASN A 78 -17.01 26.86 -3.85
N ALA A 79 -16.14 25.97 -3.39
CA ALA A 79 -16.06 24.60 -3.86
C ALA A 79 -17.37 23.82 -3.62
N THR A 80 -18.01 24.04 -2.46
CA THR A 80 -19.31 23.42 -2.15
C THR A 80 -20.41 23.92 -3.09
N LEU A 81 -20.41 25.22 -3.44
CA LEU A 81 -21.34 25.78 -4.43
C LEU A 81 -21.11 25.20 -5.82
N ALA A 82 -19.85 25.15 -6.28
CA ALA A 82 -19.50 24.55 -7.56
C ALA A 82 -19.93 23.08 -7.64
N LEU A 83 -19.74 22.30 -6.58
CA LEU A 83 -20.18 20.91 -6.51
C LEU A 83 -21.69 20.77 -6.61
N LYS A 84 -22.46 21.67 -5.98
CA LYS A 84 -23.93 21.68 -6.09
C LYS A 84 -24.39 21.95 -7.53
N VAL A 85 -23.74 22.88 -8.23
CA VAL A 85 -24.02 23.17 -9.66
C VAL A 85 -23.68 21.96 -10.53
N LEU A 86 -22.52 21.33 -10.31
CA LEU A 86 -22.11 20.14 -11.05
C LEU A 86 -23.08 18.95 -10.84
N GLN A 87 -23.68 18.81 -9.65
CA GLN A 87 -24.65 17.76 -9.37
C GLN A 87 -25.96 17.92 -10.17
N GLN A 88 -26.31 19.15 -10.56
CA GLN A 88 -27.50 19.46 -11.36
C GLN A 88 -27.31 19.16 -12.86
N ASP A 89 -26.08 18.80 -13.30
CA ASP A 89 -25.78 18.50 -14.71
C ASP A 89 -26.70 17.42 -15.28
N GLY A 90 -27.38 17.73 -16.36
CA GLY A 90 -28.31 16.85 -17.04
C GLY A 90 -28.79 17.42 -18.37
N PRO A 91 -29.70 16.73 -19.08
CA PRO A 91 -30.26 17.21 -20.34
C PRO A 91 -30.89 18.60 -20.18
N GLY A 92 -30.45 19.56 -21.01
CA GLY A 92 -30.95 20.94 -20.98
C GLY A 92 -30.29 21.87 -19.94
N PHE A 93 -29.34 21.39 -19.13
CA PHE A 93 -28.62 22.21 -18.16
C PHE A 93 -27.24 22.62 -18.68
N ASP A 94 -27.01 23.91 -18.84
CA ASP A 94 -25.70 24.45 -19.23
C ASP A 94 -24.83 24.66 -17.99
N THR A 95 -24.04 23.64 -17.67
CA THR A 95 -23.11 23.62 -16.53
C THR A 95 -22.11 24.77 -16.60
N LYS A 96 -21.63 25.14 -17.80
CA LYS A 96 -20.64 26.20 -17.98
C LYS A 96 -21.25 27.54 -17.61
N LEU A 97 -22.43 27.88 -18.16
CA LEU A 97 -23.13 29.13 -17.86
C LEU A 97 -23.49 29.20 -16.35
N ALA A 98 -23.90 28.09 -15.75
CA ALA A 98 -24.22 28.05 -14.34
C ALA A 98 -23.00 28.26 -13.43
N LEU A 99 -21.83 27.74 -13.81
CA LEU A 99 -20.57 28.02 -13.12
C LEU A 99 -20.10 29.46 -13.31
N ASP A 100 -20.29 30.03 -14.49
CA ASP A 100 -19.94 31.43 -14.79
C ASP A 100 -20.79 32.40 -13.96
N ARG A 101 -22.05 32.10 -13.70
CA ARG A 101 -22.96 32.90 -12.84
C ARG A 101 -22.55 32.95 -11.36
N LEU A 102 -21.66 32.06 -10.91
CA LEU A 102 -21.20 32.07 -9.52
C LEU A 102 -20.17 33.19 -9.25
N GLU A 103 -19.59 33.79 -10.29
CA GLU A 103 -18.69 34.96 -10.25
C GLU A 103 -17.57 34.89 -9.21
N PHE A 104 -17.12 33.67 -8.87
CA PHE A 104 -16.01 33.53 -7.93
C PHE A 104 -14.67 33.44 -8.68
N GLU A 105 -13.65 33.95 -8.02
CA GLU A 105 -12.27 33.85 -8.51
C GLU A 105 -11.80 32.40 -8.49
N VAL A 106 -11.30 31.90 -9.64
CA VAL A 106 -10.77 30.53 -9.73
C VAL A 106 -9.35 30.51 -9.21
N SER A 107 -9.12 29.76 -8.15
CA SER A 107 -7.81 29.54 -7.54
C SER A 107 -7.43 28.06 -7.55
N GLY A 108 -6.13 27.76 -7.44
CA GLY A 108 -5.63 26.38 -7.33
C GLY A 108 -6.30 25.60 -6.18
N LEU A 109 -6.51 26.27 -5.05
CA LEU A 109 -7.20 25.66 -3.90
C LEU A 109 -8.65 25.34 -4.22
N LEU A 110 -9.38 26.23 -4.88
CA LEU A 110 -10.78 25.98 -5.29
C LEU A 110 -10.86 24.75 -6.21
N VAL A 111 -10.02 24.70 -7.24
CA VAL A 111 -10.02 23.59 -8.20
C VAL A 111 -9.68 22.27 -7.51
N ARG A 112 -8.68 22.28 -6.64
CA ARG A 112 -8.30 21.13 -5.82
C ARG A 112 -9.47 20.63 -4.97
N GLU A 113 -10.13 21.50 -4.21
CA GLU A 113 -11.24 21.11 -3.32
C GLU A 113 -12.44 20.56 -4.11
N VAL A 114 -12.75 21.10 -5.28
CA VAL A 114 -13.82 20.57 -6.17
C VAL A 114 -13.46 19.18 -6.69
N LEU A 115 -12.25 18.98 -7.22
CA LEU A 115 -11.82 17.68 -7.74
C LEU A 115 -11.76 16.62 -6.64
N ILE A 116 -11.25 16.97 -5.44
CA ILE A 116 -11.28 16.09 -4.26
C ILE A 116 -12.73 15.79 -3.85
N GLY A 117 -13.63 16.77 -3.90
CA GLY A 117 -15.04 16.58 -3.61
C GLY A 117 -15.72 15.60 -4.57
N ILE A 118 -15.41 15.67 -5.85
CA ILE A 118 -15.89 14.72 -6.87
C ILE A 118 -15.34 13.32 -6.58
N LEU A 119 -14.03 13.19 -6.32
CA LEU A 119 -13.38 11.91 -6.03
C LEU A 119 -13.95 11.24 -4.77
N LYS A 120 -14.19 12.00 -3.69
CA LYS A 120 -14.78 11.48 -2.44
C LYS A 120 -16.24 10.99 -2.60
N ASN A 121 -17.00 11.60 -3.52
CA ASN A 121 -18.40 11.22 -3.78
C ASN A 121 -18.53 10.15 -4.87
N MET A 122 -17.44 9.66 -5.41
CA MET A 122 -17.39 8.68 -6.48
C MET A 122 -17.67 7.28 -5.95
N ASN A 123 -18.47 6.50 -6.68
CA ASN A 123 -18.78 5.11 -6.39
C ASN A 123 -18.99 4.33 -7.69
N HIS A 124 -19.10 3.01 -7.62
CA HIS A 124 -19.25 2.15 -8.80
C HIS A 124 -20.45 2.47 -9.70
N VAL A 125 -21.48 3.13 -9.17
CA VAL A 125 -22.71 3.46 -9.93
C VAL A 125 -22.57 4.77 -10.69
N ASN A 126 -21.88 5.76 -10.09
CA ASN A 126 -21.80 7.13 -10.62
C ASN A 126 -20.44 7.49 -11.22
N ARG A 127 -19.49 6.53 -11.28
CA ARG A 127 -18.09 6.79 -11.67
C ARG A 127 -17.96 7.48 -13.03
N GLU A 128 -18.68 7.03 -14.06
CA GLU A 128 -18.64 7.64 -15.39
C GLU A 128 -19.18 9.08 -15.40
N ARG A 129 -20.28 9.31 -14.64
CA ARG A 129 -20.85 10.66 -14.47
C ARG A 129 -19.85 11.56 -13.75
N CYS A 130 -19.26 11.11 -12.66
CA CYS A 130 -18.25 11.86 -11.91
C CYS A 130 -17.03 12.20 -12.76
N ALA A 131 -16.56 11.27 -13.61
CA ALA A 131 -15.46 11.51 -14.53
C ALA A 131 -15.81 12.61 -15.55
N LYS A 132 -17.00 12.56 -16.13
CA LYS A 132 -17.49 13.61 -17.06
C LYS A 132 -17.61 14.97 -16.37
N LEU A 133 -18.15 15.02 -15.15
CA LEU A 133 -18.27 16.26 -14.38
C LEU A 133 -16.91 16.82 -13.98
N GLY A 134 -16.00 15.97 -13.52
CA GLY A 134 -14.63 16.35 -13.20
C GLY A 134 -13.92 16.96 -14.40
N TYR A 135 -14.04 16.34 -15.56
CA TYR A 135 -13.43 16.85 -16.78
C TYR A 135 -14.09 18.16 -17.28
N LYS A 136 -15.42 18.28 -17.23
CA LYS A 136 -16.12 19.53 -17.55
C LYS A 136 -15.62 20.68 -16.68
N PHE A 137 -15.50 20.45 -15.38
CA PHE A 137 -15.00 21.45 -14.44
C PHE A 137 -13.52 21.77 -14.68
N PHE A 138 -12.68 20.77 -14.92
CA PHE A 138 -11.27 20.94 -15.24
C PHE A 138 -11.09 21.82 -16.50
N VAL A 139 -11.78 21.51 -17.58
CA VAL A 139 -11.71 22.31 -18.83
C VAL A 139 -12.26 23.73 -18.62
N TRP A 140 -13.35 23.88 -17.85
CA TRP A 140 -13.92 25.18 -17.55
C TRP A 140 -12.93 26.06 -16.76
N SER A 141 -12.35 25.51 -15.70
CA SER A 141 -11.38 26.24 -14.85
C SER A 141 -10.12 26.64 -15.62
N GLY A 142 -9.57 25.76 -16.47
CA GLY A 142 -8.40 26.06 -17.29
C GLY A 142 -8.59 27.09 -18.41
N ARG A 143 -9.83 27.55 -18.65
CA ARG A 143 -10.14 28.62 -19.58
C ARG A 143 -10.21 30.01 -18.92
N LYS A 144 -10.07 30.07 -17.59
CA LYS A 144 -10.11 31.36 -16.88
C LYS A 144 -8.74 32.03 -16.97
N GLU A 145 -8.75 33.34 -17.31
CA GLU A 145 -7.55 34.13 -17.61
C GLU A 145 -6.53 34.18 -16.46
N ASN A 146 -7.01 34.10 -15.20
CA ASN A 146 -6.17 34.20 -14.01
C ASN A 146 -5.84 32.85 -13.37
N TYR A 147 -6.01 31.72 -14.11
CA TYR A 147 -5.75 30.40 -13.57
C TYR A 147 -5.09 29.47 -14.58
N ASN A 148 -3.99 28.87 -14.18
CA ASN A 148 -3.36 27.76 -14.88
C ASN A 148 -3.39 26.49 -14.02
N HIS A 149 -3.63 25.35 -14.65
CA HIS A 149 -3.55 24.08 -13.97
C HIS A 149 -2.14 23.82 -13.46
N THR A 150 -2.02 23.17 -12.31
CA THR A 150 -0.76 22.69 -11.75
C THR A 150 -0.63 21.19 -12.00
N VAL A 151 0.57 20.64 -11.84
CA VAL A 151 0.82 19.19 -11.89
C VAL A 151 -0.12 18.43 -10.93
N ASN A 152 -0.39 18.99 -9.75
CA ASN A 152 -1.32 18.41 -8.78
C ASN A 152 -2.77 18.35 -9.28
N THR A 153 -3.23 19.36 -10.02
CA THR A 153 -4.59 19.33 -10.59
C THR A 153 -4.71 18.30 -11.71
N TYR A 154 -3.66 18.12 -12.51
CA TYR A 154 -3.58 17.02 -13.48
C TYR A 154 -3.61 15.65 -12.80
N HIS A 155 -2.86 15.45 -11.71
CA HIS A 155 -2.90 14.20 -10.95
C HIS A 155 -4.30 13.91 -10.39
N LEU A 156 -5.01 14.91 -9.87
CA LEU A 156 -6.36 14.71 -9.34
C LEU A 156 -7.37 14.30 -10.42
N ILE A 157 -7.36 14.94 -11.59
CA ILE A 157 -8.25 14.54 -12.68
C ILE A 157 -7.87 13.17 -13.26
N MET A 158 -6.58 12.82 -13.28
CA MET A 158 -6.12 11.49 -13.64
C MET A 158 -6.61 10.43 -12.66
N GLN A 159 -6.62 10.70 -11.34
CA GLN A 159 -7.19 9.81 -10.34
C GLN A 159 -8.69 9.61 -10.54
N ILE A 160 -9.44 10.65 -10.86
CA ILE A 160 -10.87 10.55 -11.19
C ILE A 160 -11.09 9.65 -12.43
N PHE A 161 -10.27 9.80 -13.47
CA PHE A 161 -10.35 8.93 -14.64
C PHE A 161 -9.90 7.50 -14.35
N ALA A 162 -8.95 7.33 -13.45
CA ALA A 162 -8.48 6.02 -12.98
C ALA A 162 -9.60 5.23 -12.32
N GLU A 163 -10.33 5.84 -11.38
CA GLU A 163 -11.48 5.24 -10.71
C GLU A 163 -12.66 4.96 -11.68
N ALA A 164 -12.73 5.72 -12.78
CA ALA A 164 -13.71 5.48 -13.85
C ALA A 164 -13.24 4.49 -14.91
N GLU A 165 -12.00 3.97 -14.82
CA GLU A 165 -11.37 3.09 -15.81
C GLU A 165 -11.21 3.73 -17.21
N GLU A 166 -11.18 5.07 -17.26
CA GLU A 166 -11.08 5.86 -18.51
C GLU A 166 -9.61 6.07 -18.96
N TYR A 167 -8.90 4.97 -19.19
CA TYR A 167 -7.45 4.96 -19.50
C TYR A 167 -7.05 5.80 -20.71
N LYS A 168 -7.91 5.90 -21.75
CA LYS A 168 -7.64 6.75 -22.92
C LYS A 168 -7.64 8.23 -22.58
N ALA A 169 -8.53 8.64 -21.66
CA ALA A 169 -8.59 10.02 -21.21
C ALA A 169 -7.35 10.37 -20.36
N MET A 170 -6.89 9.45 -19.52
CA MET A 170 -5.66 9.62 -18.75
C MET A 170 -4.45 9.87 -19.66
N TRP A 171 -4.32 9.11 -20.76
CA TRP A 171 -3.23 9.30 -21.71
C TRP A 171 -3.26 10.67 -22.39
N ARG A 172 -4.44 11.16 -22.78
CA ARG A 172 -4.59 12.50 -23.35
C ARG A 172 -4.15 13.59 -22.37
N LEU A 173 -4.42 13.42 -21.08
CA LEU A 173 -3.93 14.35 -20.05
C LEU A 173 -2.41 14.34 -19.93
N VAL A 174 -1.77 13.17 -20.03
CA VAL A 174 -0.30 13.07 -20.02
C VAL A 174 0.29 13.74 -21.25
N ASP A 175 -0.30 13.55 -22.43
CA ASP A 175 0.12 14.21 -23.66
C ASP A 175 -0.04 15.76 -23.52
N GLU A 176 -1.17 16.21 -22.98
CA GLU A 176 -1.43 17.64 -22.70
C GLU A 176 -0.43 18.23 -21.69
N MET A 177 -0.12 17.50 -20.60
CA MET A 177 0.91 17.91 -19.64
C MET A 177 2.25 18.11 -20.34
N THR A 178 2.64 17.17 -21.19
CA THR A 178 3.92 17.21 -21.92
C THR A 178 3.96 18.38 -22.91
N GLU A 179 2.88 18.60 -23.68
CA GLU A 179 2.76 19.71 -24.62
C GLU A 179 2.84 21.07 -23.93
N LYS A 180 2.29 21.20 -22.73
CA LYS A 180 2.36 22.40 -21.90
C LYS A 180 3.65 22.56 -21.11
N GLY A 181 4.59 21.60 -21.22
CA GLY A 181 5.89 21.64 -20.54
C GLY A 181 5.86 21.24 -19.06
N TYR A 182 4.75 20.66 -18.55
CA TYR A 182 4.69 20.15 -17.18
C TYR A 182 5.51 18.87 -17.04
N PRO A 183 6.24 18.70 -15.91
CA PRO A 183 7.03 17.50 -15.68
C PRO A 183 6.13 16.28 -15.47
N VAL A 184 6.48 15.18 -16.11
CA VAL A 184 5.89 13.87 -15.80
C VAL A 184 6.67 13.26 -14.65
N THR A 185 6.08 13.20 -13.46
CA THR A 185 6.72 12.78 -12.21
C THR A 185 6.52 11.29 -11.93
N SER A 186 7.24 10.76 -10.94
CA SER A 186 7.02 9.41 -10.40
C SER A 186 5.57 9.16 -9.99
N ARG A 187 4.90 10.18 -9.45
CA ARG A 187 3.47 10.13 -9.10
C ARG A 187 2.57 9.92 -10.31
N THR A 188 2.89 10.54 -11.46
CA THR A 188 2.17 10.32 -12.73
C THR A 188 2.25 8.86 -13.15
N PHE A 189 3.45 8.25 -13.08
CA PHE A 189 3.63 6.81 -13.37
C PHE A 189 2.86 5.94 -12.43
N ASN A 190 2.92 6.24 -11.12
CA ASN A 190 2.25 5.46 -10.10
C ASN A 190 0.73 5.43 -10.34
N ILE A 191 0.12 6.58 -10.62
CA ILE A 191 -1.30 6.67 -10.97
C ILE A 191 -1.62 5.81 -12.20
N LEU A 192 -0.81 5.90 -13.27
CA LEU A 192 -1.05 5.17 -14.51
C LEU A 192 -0.88 3.66 -14.35
N ILE A 193 0.17 3.20 -13.64
CA ILE A 193 0.48 1.78 -13.49
C ILE A 193 -0.44 1.11 -12.49
N CYS A 194 -0.72 1.75 -11.35
CA CYS A 194 -1.60 1.18 -10.32
C CYS A 194 -3.04 1.02 -10.80
N THR A 195 -3.50 1.87 -11.73
CA THR A 195 -4.85 1.78 -12.31
C THR A 195 -4.96 0.77 -13.44
N CYS A 196 -3.87 0.46 -14.11
CA CYS A 196 -3.83 -0.54 -15.18
C CYS A 196 -3.73 -1.96 -14.58
N GLY A 197 -4.70 -2.43 -13.79
CA GLY A 197 -4.65 -3.70 -13.05
C GLY A 197 -4.34 -4.96 -13.85
N GLU A 198 -4.39 -4.93 -15.19
CA GLU A 198 -4.08 -6.05 -16.07
C GLU A 198 -2.64 -5.95 -16.61
N ALA A 199 -1.88 -7.05 -16.53
CA ALA A 199 -0.49 -7.14 -16.98
C ALA A 199 -0.25 -6.65 -18.43
N GLY A 200 -1.17 -6.90 -19.33
CA GLY A 200 -1.08 -6.49 -20.73
C GLY A 200 -1.14 -4.97 -20.93
N VAL A 201 -1.94 -4.28 -20.13
CA VAL A 201 -2.08 -2.83 -20.18
C VAL A 201 -0.88 -2.17 -19.49
N ALA A 202 -0.45 -2.68 -18.34
CA ALA A 202 0.75 -2.18 -17.64
C ALA A 202 1.99 -2.24 -18.55
N LYS A 203 2.18 -3.32 -19.31
CA LYS A 203 3.29 -3.45 -20.26
C LYS A 203 3.27 -2.33 -21.32
N LYS A 204 2.13 -2.07 -21.95
CA LYS A 204 1.98 -0.99 -22.94
C LYS A 204 2.30 0.39 -22.37
N VAL A 205 1.86 0.65 -21.13
CA VAL A 205 2.16 1.88 -20.40
C VAL A 205 3.67 2.04 -20.23
N VAL A 206 4.34 1.03 -19.71
CA VAL A 206 5.79 1.05 -19.47
C VAL A 206 6.57 1.16 -20.78
N GLU A 207 6.22 0.38 -21.82
CA GLU A 207 6.86 0.47 -23.14
C GLU A 207 6.75 1.88 -23.75
N ARG A 208 5.60 2.53 -23.60
CA ARG A 208 5.41 3.89 -24.08
C ARG A 208 6.32 4.88 -23.36
N PHE A 209 6.46 4.75 -22.04
CA PHE A 209 7.35 5.61 -21.27
C PHE A 209 8.83 5.40 -21.60
N ILE A 210 9.29 4.17 -21.69
CA ILE A 210 10.70 3.86 -21.98
C ILE A 210 11.07 4.23 -23.42
N LYS A 211 10.18 4.01 -24.40
CA LYS A 211 10.46 4.24 -25.82
C LYS A 211 10.16 5.67 -26.30
N SER A 212 9.38 6.44 -25.55
CA SER A 212 8.97 7.77 -25.97
C SER A 212 10.06 8.80 -25.71
N LYS A 213 10.75 9.22 -26.78
CA LYS A 213 11.67 10.36 -26.75
C LYS A 213 10.97 11.71 -26.59
N SER A 214 9.63 11.76 -26.72
CA SER A 214 8.82 12.99 -26.68
C SER A 214 8.52 13.47 -25.26
N PHE A 215 8.69 12.62 -24.24
CA PHE A 215 8.68 13.09 -22.88
C PHE A 215 10.04 13.78 -22.61
N ASN A 216 10.04 14.99 -22.06
CA ASN A 216 11.23 15.61 -21.45
C ASN A 216 11.76 14.80 -20.26
N PHE A 217 11.43 13.56 -20.28
CA PHE A 217 11.73 12.50 -19.36
C PHE A 217 13.03 11.86 -19.86
N ARG A 218 14.15 12.45 -19.44
CA ARG A 218 15.39 11.70 -19.50
C ARG A 218 15.26 10.62 -18.44
N PRO A 219 15.36 9.33 -18.81
CA PRO A 219 15.35 8.27 -17.85
C PRO A 219 16.61 8.38 -16.98
N PHE A 220 16.49 9.09 -15.88
CA PHE A 220 17.45 8.99 -14.78
C PHE A 220 17.19 7.67 -14.04
N SER A 221 18.15 7.13 -13.32
CA SER A 221 17.98 5.95 -12.48
C SER A 221 16.74 6.03 -11.58
N HIS A 222 16.44 7.21 -11.03
CA HIS A 222 15.22 7.47 -10.23
C HIS A 222 13.92 7.16 -10.96
N CYS A 223 13.88 7.32 -12.27
CA CYS A 223 12.67 7.06 -13.06
C CYS A 223 12.43 5.58 -13.26
N PHE A 224 13.52 4.83 -13.49
CA PHE A 224 13.43 3.37 -13.51
C PHE A 224 12.99 2.83 -12.16
N ASN A 225 13.54 3.35 -11.05
CA ASN A 225 13.13 2.97 -9.71
C ASN A 225 11.65 3.25 -9.45
N ALA A 226 11.13 4.40 -9.88
CA ALA A 226 9.71 4.72 -9.76
C ALA A 226 8.82 3.74 -10.54
N ILE A 227 9.23 3.35 -11.77
CA ILE A 227 8.52 2.34 -12.55
C ILE A 227 8.58 0.97 -11.87
N LEU A 228 9.79 0.52 -11.46
CA LEU A 228 9.99 -0.75 -10.78
C LEU A 228 9.14 -0.85 -9.51
N HIS A 229 9.10 0.22 -8.72
CA HIS A 229 8.31 0.34 -7.52
C HIS A 229 6.80 0.28 -7.79
N SER A 230 6.30 1.03 -8.78
CA SER A 230 4.89 0.99 -9.17
C SER A 230 4.47 -0.40 -9.65
N LEU A 231 5.35 -1.09 -10.39
CA LEU A 231 5.13 -2.47 -10.84
C LEU A 231 5.16 -3.47 -9.68
N LEU A 232 5.96 -3.20 -8.64
CA LEU A 232 6.00 -3.98 -7.42
C LEU A 232 4.67 -3.90 -6.68
N ALA A 233 4.09 -2.70 -6.54
CA ALA A 233 2.79 -2.47 -5.91
C ALA A 233 1.66 -3.27 -6.60
N VAL A 234 1.69 -3.39 -7.93
CA VAL A 234 0.73 -4.20 -8.71
C VAL A 234 1.20 -5.64 -8.97
N LYS A 235 2.27 -6.09 -8.31
CA LYS A 235 2.80 -7.47 -8.34
C LYS A 235 3.17 -7.99 -9.74
N GLN A 236 3.59 -7.10 -10.64
CA GLN A 236 3.97 -7.42 -12.02
C GLN A 236 5.44 -7.86 -12.13
N TYR A 237 5.84 -8.91 -11.42
CA TYR A 237 7.24 -9.35 -11.26
C TYR A 237 7.97 -9.62 -12.58
N LYS A 238 7.31 -10.24 -13.57
CA LYS A 238 7.92 -10.50 -14.89
C LYS A 238 8.23 -9.20 -15.64
N LEU A 239 7.37 -8.19 -15.47
CA LEU A 239 7.56 -6.89 -16.11
C LEU A 239 8.66 -6.09 -15.41
N ILE A 240 8.83 -6.26 -14.09
CA ILE A 240 9.95 -5.71 -13.34
C ILE A 240 11.28 -6.24 -13.91
N GLU A 241 11.42 -7.55 -14.15
CA GLU A 241 12.63 -8.13 -14.76
C GLU A 241 12.93 -7.51 -16.13
N TRP A 242 11.89 -7.32 -16.95
CA TRP A 242 12.05 -6.72 -18.26
C TRP A 242 12.49 -5.25 -18.18
N VAL A 243 11.90 -4.44 -17.28
CA VAL A 243 12.29 -3.03 -17.05
C VAL A 243 13.72 -2.93 -16.56
N TYR A 244 14.14 -3.82 -15.65
CA TYR A 244 15.51 -3.88 -15.16
C TYR A 244 16.51 -4.16 -16.29
N GLN A 245 16.19 -5.09 -17.21
CA GLN A 245 17.02 -5.34 -18.37
C GLN A 245 17.11 -4.14 -19.31
N GLN A 246 16.00 -3.39 -19.49
CA GLN A 246 16.02 -2.14 -20.26
C GLN A 246 16.89 -1.09 -19.60
N MET A 247 16.82 -0.93 -18.27
CA MET A 247 17.67 -0.04 -17.48
C MET A 247 19.14 -0.30 -17.75
N LEU A 248 19.57 -1.57 -17.66
CA LEU A 248 20.95 -1.98 -17.93
C LEU A 248 21.36 -1.75 -19.40
N THR A 249 20.46 -2.05 -20.35
CA THR A 249 20.70 -1.86 -21.78
C THR A 249 20.86 -0.39 -22.14
N ASP A 250 20.13 0.49 -21.45
CA ASP A 250 20.22 1.94 -21.63
C ASP A 250 21.43 2.56 -20.91
N GLY A 251 22.25 1.74 -20.22
CA GLY A 251 23.51 2.15 -19.56
C GLY A 251 23.30 2.78 -18.18
N TYR A 252 22.16 2.57 -17.53
CA TYR A 252 21.92 3.05 -16.18
C TYR A 252 22.36 2.02 -15.15
N GLU A 253 23.14 2.46 -14.17
CA GLU A 253 23.61 1.62 -13.07
C GLU A 253 22.51 1.44 -12.00
N PRO A 254 22.28 0.20 -11.50
CA PRO A 254 21.41 -0.06 -10.37
C PRO A 254 21.96 0.57 -9.08
N ASP A 255 21.08 1.13 -8.28
CA ASP A 255 21.37 1.58 -6.92
C ASP A 255 20.86 0.57 -5.87
N SER A 256 21.04 0.84 -4.57
CA SER A 256 20.61 -0.03 -3.48
C SER A 256 19.12 -0.38 -3.57
N LEU A 257 18.27 0.59 -3.93
CA LEU A 257 16.83 0.38 -4.07
C LEU A 257 16.50 -0.53 -5.26
N THR A 258 17.17 -0.31 -6.40
CA THR A 258 17.03 -1.18 -7.58
C THR A 258 17.39 -2.61 -7.21
N TYR A 259 18.54 -2.84 -6.58
CA TYR A 259 18.98 -4.17 -6.16
C TYR A 259 17.95 -4.82 -5.22
N ASN A 260 17.45 -4.11 -4.23
CA ASN A 260 16.45 -4.61 -3.29
C ASN A 260 15.15 -5.02 -4.00
N ILE A 261 14.62 -4.21 -4.91
CA ILE A 261 13.40 -4.53 -5.68
C ILE A 261 13.63 -5.77 -6.57
N ILE A 262 14.78 -5.86 -7.24
CA ILE A 262 15.08 -6.99 -8.14
C ILE A 262 15.35 -8.26 -7.35
N MET A 263 16.08 -8.21 -6.25
CA MET A 263 16.29 -9.36 -5.36
C MET A 263 14.95 -9.90 -4.83
N TYR A 264 14.07 -9.03 -4.34
CA TYR A 264 12.73 -9.42 -3.93
C TYR A 264 11.92 -10.04 -5.09
N THR A 265 12.01 -9.46 -6.28
CA THR A 265 11.37 -9.97 -7.49
C THR A 265 11.88 -11.37 -7.86
N LYS A 266 13.20 -11.59 -7.82
CA LYS A 266 13.81 -12.90 -8.09
C LYS A 266 13.34 -13.95 -7.10
N PHE A 267 13.27 -13.58 -5.82
CA PHE A 267 12.69 -14.45 -4.80
C PHE A 267 11.23 -14.82 -5.11
N ARG A 268 10.39 -13.83 -5.46
CA ARG A 268 8.97 -14.04 -5.79
C ARG A 268 8.76 -14.92 -7.03
N LEU A 269 9.70 -14.91 -7.96
CA LEU A 269 9.70 -15.76 -9.16
C LEU A 269 10.35 -17.14 -8.93
N GLY A 270 10.84 -17.43 -7.72
CA GLY A 270 11.52 -18.69 -7.39
C GLY A 270 12.93 -18.81 -7.97
N LYS A 271 13.53 -17.71 -8.45
CA LYS A 271 14.86 -17.67 -9.09
C LYS A 271 15.98 -17.43 -8.07
N LEU A 272 16.09 -18.29 -7.06
CA LEU A 272 17.01 -18.10 -5.92
C LEU A 272 18.50 -18.05 -6.32
N GLY A 273 18.92 -18.81 -7.33
CA GLY A 273 20.31 -18.74 -7.83
C GLY A 273 20.69 -17.36 -8.36
N GLN A 274 19.75 -16.68 -9.03
CA GLN A 274 20.00 -15.31 -9.53
C GLN A 274 19.95 -14.26 -8.41
N PHE A 275 19.23 -14.54 -7.34
CA PHE A 275 19.19 -13.68 -6.15
C PHE A 275 20.59 -13.54 -5.53
N HIS A 276 21.32 -14.64 -5.36
CA HIS A 276 22.66 -14.62 -4.78
C HIS A 276 23.66 -13.83 -5.63
N ASN A 277 23.58 -14.01 -6.95
CA ASN A 277 24.44 -13.27 -7.88
C ASN A 277 24.21 -11.75 -7.74
N LEU A 278 22.96 -11.33 -7.59
CA LEU A 278 22.60 -9.91 -7.40
C LEU A 278 23.10 -9.36 -6.05
N PHE A 279 23.08 -10.16 -5.00
CA PHE A 279 23.62 -9.75 -3.70
C PHE A 279 25.13 -9.54 -3.75
N ASP A 280 25.85 -10.47 -4.39
CA ASP A 280 27.28 -10.35 -4.60
C ASP A 280 27.64 -9.17 -5.52
N GLU A 281 26.83 -8.94 -6.55
CA GLU A 281 26.97 -7.82 -7.48
C GLU A 281 26.76 -6.48 -6.76
N MET A 282 25.69 -6.33 -5.96
CA MET A 282 25.42 -5.15 -5.15
C MET A 282 26.62 -4.75 -4.29
N SER A 283 27.23 -5.73 -3.60
CA SER A 283 28.39 -5.51 -2.76
C SER A 283 29.63 -5.09 -3.58
N ARG A 284 29.85 -5.72 -4.74
CA ARG A 284 30.98 -5.40 -5.64
C ARG A 284 30.83 -4.04 -6.31
N SER A 285 29.60 -3.61 -6.58
CA SER A 285 29.29 -2.30 -7.17
C SER A 285 29.35 -1.14 -6.15
N GLY A 286 29.78 -1.41 -4.92
CA GLY A 286 29.97 -0.38 -3.89
C GLY A 286 28.68 -0.03 -3.12
N TYR A 287 27.63 -0.80 -3.29
CA TYR A 287 26.39 -0.67 -2.53
C TYR A 287 26.34 -1.77 -1.44
N PRO A 288 26.78 -1.50 -0.20
CA PRO A 288 26.69 -2.47 0.87
C PRO A 288 25.24 -2.79 1.21
N PRO A 289 24.95 -4.04 1.66
CA PRO A 289 23.62 -4.41 2.15
C PRO A 289 23.13 -3.43 3.22
N ASP A 290 21.92 -2.96 3.07
CA ASP A 290 21.27 -2.04 3.99
C ASP A 290 20.19 -2.75 4.85
N VAL A 291 19.54 -2.00 5.72
CA VAL A 291 18.42 -2.47 6.58
C VAL A 291 17.36 -3.23 5.77
N HIS A 292 17.05 -2.75 4.56
CA HIS A 292 16.04 -3.35 3.68
C HIS A 292 16.52 -4.66 3.06
N THR A 293 17.77 -4.70 2.64
CA THR A 293 18.40 -5.92 2.14
C THR A 293 18.33 -7.04 3.18
N PHE A 294 18.68 -6.74 4.43
CA PHE A 294 18.60 -7.71 5.53
C PHE A 294 17.16 -8.14 5.81
N ASN A 295 16.21 -7.23 5.75
CA ASN A 295 14.79 -7.58 5.93
C ASN A 295 14.30 -8.55 4.84
N ILE A 296 14.69 -8.37 3.59
CA ILE A 296 14.38 -9.30 2.49
C ILE A 296 14.99 -10.68 2.77
N LEU A 297 16.25 -10.74 3.23
CA LEU A 297 16.93 -11.97 3.58
C LEU A 297 16.24 -12.72 4.72
N LEU A 298 15.88 -12.02 5.80
CA LEU A 298 15.15 -12.59 6.93
C LEU A 298 13.78 -13.13 6.51
N HIS A 299 13.07 -12.42 5.62
CA HIS A 299 11.82 -12.92 5.05
C HIS A 299 12.01 -14.24 4.29
N ILE A 300 13.07 -14.33 3.47
CA ILE A 300 13.41 -15.55 2.72
C ILE A 300 13.70 -16.70 3.68
N LEU A 301 14.51 -16.45 4.71
CA LEU A 301 14.90 -17.47 5.69
C LEU A 301 13.72 -17.94 6.53
N GLY A 302 12.88 -17.02 7.00
CA GLY A 302 11.68 -17.36 7.75
C GLY A 302 10.72 -18.22 6.93
N LYS A 303 10.47 -17.83 5.67
CA LYS A 303 9.59 -18.58 4.77
C LYS A 303 10.16 -19.96 4.39
N GLY A 304 11.47 -20.07 4.38
CA GLY A 304 12.18 -21.32 4.10
C GLY A 304 12.38 -22.23 5.32
N ASP A 305 11.85 -21.84 6.46
CA ASP A 305 12.05 -22.52 7.75
C ASP A 305 13.52 -22.78 8.05
N LYS A 306 14.32 -21.70 8.09
CA LYS A 306 15.76 -21.73 8.35
C LYS A 306 16.15 -20.89 9.58
N PRO A 307 15.68 -21.28 10.80
CA PRO A 307 15.90 -20.48 12.01
C PRO A 307 17.39 -20.33 12.36
N ALA A 308 18.20 -21.36 12.21
CA ALA A 308 19.64 -21.27 12.50
C ALA A 308 20.35 -20.24 11.61
N ALA A 309 20.04 -20.25 10.31
CA ALA A 309 20.59 -19.26 9.37
C ALA A 309 20.07 -17.84 9.65
N ALA A 310 18.88 -17.69 10.22
CA ALA A 310 18.37 -16.39 10.64
C ALA A 310 19.11 -15.84 11.86
N VAL A 311 19.50 -16.69 12.83
CA VAL A 311 20.37 -16.29 13.94
C VAL A 311 21.73 -15.78 13.43
N ASP A 312 22.35 -16.54 12.53
CA ASP A 312 23.63 -16.13 11.92
C ASP A 312 23.50 -14.77 11.20
N LEU A 313 22.38 -14.56 10.51
CA LEU A 313 22.13 -13.31 9.80
C LEU A 313 21.91 -12.13 10.74
N LEU A 314 21.14 -12.29 11.81
CA LEU A 314 20.92 -11.27 12.84
C LEU A 314 22.24 -10.90 13.55
N THR A 315 23.10 -11.89 13.81
CA THR A 315 24.44 -11.67 14.36
C THR A 315 25.30 -10.88 13.38
N HIS A 316 25.27 -11.27 12.10
CA HIS A 316 26.03 -10.56 11.06
C HIS A 316 25.56 -9.11 10.85
N MET A 317 24.25 -8.83 10.99
CA MET A 317 23.75 -7.46 10.96
C MET A 317 24.44 -6.58 11.99
N LYS A 318 24.60 -7.07 13.23
CA LYS A 318 25.32 -6.34 14.29
C LYS A 318 26.80 -6.17 13.96
N GLU A 319 27.46 -7.21 13.44
CA GLU A 319 28.87 -7.13 13.06
C GLU A 319 29.16 -6.04 12.01
N VAL A 320 28.21 -5.79 11.11
CA VAL A 320 28.31 -4.72 10.09
C VAL A 320 27.76 -3.36 10.55
N GLY A 321 27.37 -3.26 11.84
CA GLY A 321 26.86 -2.01 12.43
C GLY A 321 25.40 -1.69 12.12
N ILE A 322 24.62 -2.67 11.70
CA ILE A 322 23.18 -2.52 11.47
C ILE A 322 22.43 -3.21 12.61
N GLU A 323 21.78 -2.41 13.47
CA GLU A 323 21.00 -2.95 14.57
C GLU A 323 19.69 -3.58 14.10
N PRO A 324 19.40 -4.84 14.46
CA PRO A 324 18.10 -5.45 14.22
C PRO A 324 16.98 -4.64 14.89
N ASN A 325 15.86 -4.50 14.26
CA ASN A 325 14.69 -3.77 14.77
C ASN A 325 13.42 -4.62 14.75
N VAL A 326 12.31 -4.07 15.29
CA VAL A 326 11.00 -4.73 15.36
C VAL A 326 10.56 -5.31 14.01
N LEU A 327 10.83 -4.59 12.91
CA LEU A 327 10.44 -5.05 11.57
C LEU A 327 11.17 -6.32 11.14
N HIS A 328 12.47 -6.43 11.43
CA HIS A 328 13.27 -7.61 11.09
C HIS A 328 12.75 -8.87 11.80
N PHE A 329 12.53 -8.77 13.11
CA PHE A 329 11.99 -9.87 13.89
C PHE A 329 10.57 -10.23 13.46
N THR A 330 9.69 -9.26 13.30
CA THR A 330 8.30 -9.49 12.88
C THR A 330 8.22 -10.14 11.50
N THR A 331 9.08 -9.73 10.57
CA THR A 331 9.17 -10.32 9.23
C THR A 331 9.64 -11.77 9.27
N LEU A 332 10.63 -12.07 10.11
CA LEU A 332 11.13 -13.43 10.31
C LEU A 332 10.07 -14.32 10.96
N ILE A 333 9.43 -13.84 12.01
CA ILE A 333 8.36 -14.56 12.73
C ILE A 333 7.17 -14.84 11.81
N ASP A 334 6.75 -13.86 10.96
CA ASP A 334 5.68 -14.09 9.98
C ASP A 334 6.05 -15.18 8.98
N GLY A 335 7.29 -15.20 8.50
CA GLY A 335 7.80 -16.25 7.62
C GLY A 335 7.77 -17.63 8.25
N LEU A 336 8.32 -17.77 9.45
CA LEU A 336 8.36 -19.03 10.22
C LEU A 336 6.96 -19.50 10.61
N SER A 337 6.08 -18.59 11.00
CA SER A 337 4.67 -18.88 11.30
C SER A 337 3.95 -19.51 10.11
N ARG A 338 4.19 -18.99 8.91
CA ARG A 338 3.63 -19.56 7.67
C ARG A 338 4.25 -20.90 7.28
N ALA A 339 5.48 -21.15 7.70
CA ALA A 339 6.13 -22.45 7.57
C ALA A 339 5.63 -23.46 8.62
N GLY A 340 4.89 -23.01 9.63
CA GLY A 340 4.33 -23.83 10.71
C GLY A 340 5.28 -24.03 11.91
N ASN A 341 6.45 -23.37 11.89
CA ASN A 341 7.45 -23.53 12.97
C ASN A 341 7.19 -22.55 14.12
N MET A 342 6.20 -22.87 14.95
CA MET A 342 5.79 -22.00 16.06
C MET A 342 6.80 -21.99 17.23
N GLU A 343 7.67 -23.00 17.33
CA GLU A 343 8.76 -23.01 18.32
C GLU A 343 9.81 -21.95 17.97
N ALA A 344 10.23 -21.91 16.72
CA ALA A 344 11.13 -20.87 16.26
C ALA A 344 10.49 -19.47 16.33
N CYS A 345 9.18 -19.34 16.06
CA CYS A 345 8.47 -18.07 16.23
C CYS A 345 8.56 -17.56 17.67
N LYS A 346 8.32 -18.45 18.67
CA LYS A 346 8.41 -18.07 20.08
C LYS A 346 9.84 -17.68 20.45
N TYR A 347 10.83 -18.46 20.01
CA TYR A 347 12.24 -18.15 20.22
C TYR A 347 12.60 -16.74 19.71
N PHE A 348 12.25 -16.41 18.48
CA PHE A 348 12.58 -15.09 17.92
C PHE A 348 11.74 -13.96 18.51
N PHE A 349 10.54 -14.23 19.00
CA PHE A 349 9.75 -13.25 19.73
C PHE A 349 10.40 -12.90 21.08
N ASP A 350 10.95 -13.91 21.79
CA ASP A 350 11.67 -13.70 23.04
C ASP A 350 13.03 -13.01 22.78
N GLU A 351 13.75 -13.43 21.74
CA GLU A 351 15.00 -12.79 21.32
C GLU A 351 14.80 -11.33 20.92
N MET A 352 13.66 -10.96 20.30
CA MET A 352 13.32 -9.58 19.99
C MET A 352 13.36 -8.69 21.24
N VAL A 353 12.81 -9.19 22.36
CA VAL A 353 12.85 -8.49 23.66
C VAL A 353 14.29 -8.40 24.18
N ASN A 354 15.06 -9.50 24.11
CA ASN A 354 16.47 -9.54 24.53
C ASN A 354 17.33 -8.55 23.74
N PHE A 355 16.99 -8.29 22.50
CA PHE A 355 17.65 -7.27 21.65
C PHE A 355 17.17 -5.84 21.95
N GLY A 356 16.32 -5.64 22.95
CA GLY A 356 15.78 -4.32 23.31
C GLY A 356 14.70 -3.82 22.34
N CYS A 357 14.18 -4.69 21.47
CA CYS A 357 13.10 -4.37 20.57
C CYS A 357 11.76 -4.68 21.23
N ASP A 358 11.00 -3.66 21.62
CA ASP A 358 9.67 -3.81 22.23
C ASP A 358 8.64 -4.32 21.19
N PRO A 359 8.02 -5.51 21.38
CA PRO A 359 7.05 -6.06 20.46
C PRO A 359 5.87 -5.12 20.21
N ASP A 360 5.60 -4.82 18.94
CA ASP A 360 4.48 -3.97 18.56
C ASP A 360 3.17 -4.77 18.38
N VAL A 361 2.06 -4.05 18.17
CA VAL A 361 0.73 -4.65 17.91
C VAL A 361 0.78 -5.68 16.79
N VAL A 362 1.73 -5.52 15.90
CA VAL A 362 1.84 -6.36 14.74
C VAL A 362 2.58 -7.64 15.04
N ALA A 363 3.67 -7.59 15.80
CA ALA A 363 4.39 -8.76 16.28
C ALA A 363 3.45 -9.69 17.05
N TYR A 364 2.67 -9.14 17.98
CA TYR A 364 1.62 -9.88 18.68
C TYR A 364 0.57 -10.47 17.74
N THR A 365 0.08 -9.69 16.77
CA THR A 365 -0.93 -10.18 15.81
C THR A 365 -0.42 -11.33 14.95
N VAL A 366 0.86 -11.30 14.55
CA VAL A 366 1.50 -12.38 13.79
C VAL A 366 1.58 -13.65 14.65
N MET A 367 2.03 -13.54 15.90
CA MET A 367 2.11 -14.67 16.85
C MET A 367 0.73 -15.28 17.08
N ILE A 368 -0.27 -14.48 17.42
CA ILE A 368 -1.66 -14.91 17.62
C ILE A 368 -2.18 -15.63 16.37
N THR A 369 -1.99 -15.05 15.19
CA THR A 369 -2.44 -15.64 13.92
C THR A 369 -1.74 -16.98 13.65
N GLY A 370 -0.46 -17.07 13.95
CA GLY A 370 0.34 -18.28 13.84
C GLY A 370 -0.18 -19.41 14.74
N TYR A 371 -0.37 -19.14 16.02
CA TYR A 371 -0.93 -20.10 16.97
C TYR A 371 -2.32 -20.59 16.56
N ILE A 372 -3.20 -19.69 16.10
CA ILE A 372 -4.52 -20.05 15.59
C ILE A 372 -4.42 -20.95 14.36
N THR A 373 -3.50 -20.65 13.44
CA THR A 373 -3.30 -21.45 12.24
C THR A 373 -2.75 -22.84 12.56
N ALA A 374 -1.91 -22.93 13.59
CA ALA A 374 -1.38 -24.19 14.13
C ALA A 374 -2.40 -24.95 15.03
N GLY A 375 -3.61 -24.43 15.24
CA GLY A 375 -4.64 -25.05 16.08
C GLY A 375 -4.39 -24.92 17.59
N GLN A 376 -3.46 -24.07 18.03
CA GLN A 376 -3.06 -23.85 19.42
C GLN A 376 -3.80 -22.63 20.00
N LEU A 377 -5.13 -22.76 20.16
CA LEU A 377 -5.98 -21.64 20.58
C LEU A 377 -5.60 -21.11 21.96
N GLU A 378 -5.27 -21.98 22.93
CA GLU A 378 -4.89 -21.60 24.30
C GLU A 378 -3.69 -20.64 24.28
N LYS A 379 -2.64 -20.98 23.52
CA LYS A 379 -1.46 -20.11 23.36
C LYS A 379 -1.79 -18.79 22.65
N ALA A 380 -2.76 -18.78 21.73
CA ALA A 380 -3.23 -17.54 21.12
C ALA A 380 -3.96 -16.64 22.11
N GLU A 381 -4.77 -17.23 23.02
CA GLU A 381 -5.46 -16.53 24.12
C GLU A 381 -4.45 -15.98 25.14
N GLU A 382 -3.39 -16.71 25.46
CA GLU A 382 -2.28 -16.26 26.31
C GLU A 382 -1.57 -15.05 25.69
N MET A 383 -1.17 -15.14 24.41
CA MET A 383 -0.52 -14.03 23.69
C MET A 383 -1.44 -12.79 23.54
N PHE A 384 -2.74 -13.01 23.38
CA PHE A 384 -3.71 -11.92 23.34
C PHE A 384 -3.81 -11.21 24.69
N SER A 385 -3.78 -11.95 25.78
CA SER A 385 -3.78 -11.41 27.15
C SER A 385 -2.47 -10.68 27.45
N GLU A 386 -1.32 -11.28 27.08
CA GLU A 386 0.01 -10.67 27.23
C GLU A 386 0.10 -9.32 26.48
N MET A 387 -0.46 -9.25 25.27
CA MET A 387 -0.53 -8.02 24.47
C MET A 387 -1.19 -6.88 25.27
N PHE A 388 -2.32 -7.14 25.95
CA PHE A 388 -2.97 -6.15 26.81
C PHE A 388 -2.14 -5.76 28.01
N ASN A 389 -1.56 -6.75 28.71
CA ASN A 389 -0.73 -6.53 29.90
C ASN A 389 0.47 -5.62 29.59
N ASN A 390 1.00 -5.71 28.36
CA ASN A 390 2.07 -4.86 27.85
C ASN A 390 1.57 -3.54 27.21
N GLY A 391 0.31 -3.16 27.45
CA GLY A 391 -0.26 -1.90 27.00
C GLY A 391 -0.47 -1.80 25.49
N LYS A 392 -0.42 -2.90 24.75
CA LYS A 392 -0.63 -2.90 23.30
C LYS A 392 -2.11 -3.13 22.98
N ILE A 393 -2.73 -2.14 22.35
CA ILE A 393 -4.17 -2.18 22.02
C ILE A 393 -4.39 -3.01 20.75
N PRO A 394 -5.17 -4.13 20.82
CA PRO A 394 -5.47 -4.95 19.66
C PRO A 394 -6.19 -4.17 18.56
N ASN A 395 -5.80 -4.40 17.33
CA ASN A 395 -6.43 -3.81 16.16
C ASN A 395 -7.46 -4.76 15.52
N VAL A 396 -8.11 -4.30 14.44
CA VAL A 396 -9.13 -5.07 13.71
C VAL A 396 -8.60 -6.44 13.23
N TYR A 397 -7.34 -6.54 12.86
CA TYR A 397 -6.73 -7.79 12.40
C TYR A 397 -6.50 -8.76 13.56
N THR A 398 -6.08 -8.27 14.71
CA THR A 398 -5.89 -9.07 15.94
C THR A 398 -7.23 -9.69 16.36
N TYR A 399 -8.30 -8.86 16.48
CA TYR A 399 -9.63 -9.35 16.82
C TYR A 399 -10.19 -10.32 15.77
N ASN A 400 -9.98 -10.06 14.48
CA ASN A 400 -10.42 -10.98 13.43
C ASN A 400 -9.72 -12.34 13.51
N SER A 401 -8.43 -12.37 13.88
CA SER A 401 -7.68 -13.61 14.07
C SER A 401 -8.24 -14.39 15.27
N MET A 402 -8.50 -13.74 16.41
CA MET A 402 -9.10 -14.37 17.58
C MET A 402 -10.50 -14.91 17.29
N ILE A 403 -11.37 -14.14 16.67
CA ILE A 403 -12.72 -14.55 16.24
C ILE A 403 -12.63 -15.79 15.34
N ARG A 404 -11.70 -15.79 14.38
CA ARG A 404 -11.47 -16.93 13.50
C ARG A 404 -11.04 -18.17 14.30
N GLY A 405 -10.11 -18.02 15.24
CA GLY A 405 -9.62 -19.12 16.09
C GLY A 405 -10.73 -19.72 16.93
N LEU A 406 -11.54 -18.89 17.60
CA LEU A 406 -12.69 -19.32 18.38
C LEU A 406 -13.73 -20.05 17.52
N CYS A 407 -14.01 -19.54 16.32
CA CYS A 407 -14.89 -20.20 15.36
C CYS A 407 -14.36 -21.56 14.90
N MET A 408 -13.06 -21.67 14.63
CA MET A 408 -12.42 -22.95 14.24
C MET A 408 -12.48 -23.99 15.36
N ALA A 409 -12.41 -23.56 16.61
CA ALA A 409 -12.56 -24.41 17.80
C ALA A 409 -14.04 -24.70 18.15
N GLY A 410 -15.00 -24.19 17.38
CA GLY A 410 -16.45 -24.36 17.65
C GLY A 410 -16.98 -23.50 18.79
N LYS A 411 -16.16 -22.61 19.36
CA LYS A 411 -16.53 -21.70 20.47
C LYS A 411 -17.27 -20.47 19.96
N PHE A 412 -18.43 -20.64 19.28
CA PHE A 412 -19.13 -19.55 18.57
C PHE A 412 -19.68 -18.46 19.50
N GLU A 413 -20.10 -18.81 20.71
CA GLU A 413 -20.58 -17.86 21.72
C GLU A 413 -19.46 -16.89 22.13
N TYR A 414 -18.26 -17.44 22.37
CA TYR A 414 -17.07 -16.63 22.68
C TYR A 414 -16.65 -15.76 21.50
N ALA A 415 -16.80 -16.25 20.26
CA ALA A 415 -16.54 -15.44 19.06
C ALA A 415 -17.50 -14.25 18.95
N CYS A 416 -18.78 -14.43 19.28
CA CYS A 416 -19.76 -13.34 19.35
C CYS A 416 -19.47 -12.36 20.49
N LEU A 417 -19.00 -12.87 21.66
CA LEU A 417 -18.56 -12.01 22.77
C LEU A 417 -17.34 -11.18 22.39
N MET A 418 -16.36 -11.79 21.71
CA MET A 418 -15.17 -11.10 21.22
C MET A 418 -15.50 -9.96 20.25
N LEU A 419 -16.52 -10.12 19.38
CA LEU A 419 -17.03 -9.04 18.54
C LEU A 419 -17.59 -7.88 19.35
N LYS A 420 -18.35 -8.15 20.42
CA LYS A 420 -18.88 -7.14 21.33
C LYS A 420 -17.77 -6.45 22.12
N GLU A 421 -16.78 -7.20 22.58
CA GLU A 421 -15.62 -6.65 23.27
C GLU A 421 -14.84 -5.70 22.39
N MET A 422 -14.55 -6.10 21.12
CA MET A 422 -13.92 -5.24 20.12
C MET A 422 -14.62 -3.88 20.00
N GLU A 423 -15.96 -3.89 19.92
CA GLU A 423 -16.77 -2.68 19.81
C GLU A 423 -16.75 -1.85 21.09
N SER A 424 -16.88 -2.47 22.27
CA SER A 424 -16.86 -1.79 23.56
C SER A 424 -15.54 -1.07 23.84
N ARG A 425 -14.44 -1.60 23.27
CA ARG A 425 -13.10 -1.00 23.35
C ARG A 425 -12.84 0.04 22.24
N GLY A 426 -13.86 0.43 21.46
CA GLY A 426 -13.76 1.44 20.41
C GLY A 426 -13.09 0.97 19.11
N CYS A 427 -12.72 -0.32 19.02
CA CYS A 427 -12.21 -0.91 17.79
C CYS A 427 -13.38 -1.31 16.88
N ASN A 428 -13.62 -0.51 15.84
CA ASN A 428 -14.78 -0.72 14.97
C ASN A 428 -14.61 -1.92 14.04
N PRO A 429 -15.50 -2.95 14.08
CA PRO A 429 -15.45 -4.06 13.15
C PRO A 429 -15.61 -3.63 11.70
N ASN A 430 -14.79 -4.17 10.81
CA ASN A 430 -14.93 -3.99 9.37
C ASN A 430 -15.68 -5.16 8.72
N PHE A 431 -15.89 -5.09 7.40
CA PHE A 431 -16.56 -6.14 6.65
C PHE A 431 -15.88 -7.52 6.80
N LEU A 432 -14.55 -7.54 6.92
CA LEU A 432 -13.79 -8.80 7.08
C LEU A 432 -14.19 -9.52 8.37
N VAL A 433 -14.29 -8.82 9.50
CA VAL A 433 -14.68 -9.39 10.80
C VAL A 433 -16.08 -9.99 10.73
N TYR A 434 -17.06 -9.22 10.23
CA TYR A 434 -18.43 -9.71 10.08
C TYR A 434 -18.52 -10.90 9.12
N SER A 435 -17.84 -10.84 7.97
CA SER A 435 -17.87 -11.93 6.98
C SER A 435 -17.19 -13.20 7.50
N THR A 436 -16.14 -13.08 8.30
CA THR A 436 -15.48 -14.22 8.96
C THR A 436 -16.46 -14.90 9.91
N LEU A 437 -17.04 -14.18 10.86
CA LEU A 437 -17.97 -14.74 11.85
C LEU A 437 -19.21 -15.36 11.21
N VAL A 438 -19.88 -14.62 10.31
CA VAL A 438 -21.06 -15.11 9.57
C VAL A 438 -20.72 -16.34 8.73
N GLY A 439 -19.57 -16.37 8.08
CA GLY A 439 -19.13 -17.50 7.26
C GLY A 439 -18.99 -18.79 8.09
N TYR A 440 -18.38 -18.71 9.25
CA TYR A 440 -18.22 -19.86 10.15
C TYR A 440 -19.55 -20.29 10.79
N LEU A 441 -20.37 -19.35 11.27
CA LEU A 441 -21.70 -19.66 11.84
C LEU A 441 -22.60 -20.39 10.83
N ARG A 442 -22.59 -19.97 9.57
CA ARG A 442 -23.34 -20.64 8.50
C ARG A 442 -22.83 -22.04 8.20
N LYS A 443 -21.50 -22.21 8.14
CA LYS A 443 -20.89 -23.56 7.94
C LYS A 443 -21.23 -24.51 9.08
N ALA A 444 -21.40 -23.99 10.30
CA ALA A 444 -21.79 -24.77 11.48
C ALA A 444 -23.31 -24.96 11.60
N GLY A 445 -24.13 -24.50 10.66
CA GLY A 445 -25.61 -24.59 10.70
C GLY A 445 -26.27 -23.63 11.68
N LYS A 446 -25.54 -22.70 12.29
CA LYS A 446 -26.05 -21.71 13.25
C LYS A 446 -26.63 -20.49 12.53
N PHE A 447 -27.71 -20.71 11.77
CA PHE A 447 -28.29 -19.68 10.90
C PHE A 447 -28.94 -18.54 11.67
N SER A 448 -29.52 -18.80 12.87
CA SER A 448 -30.09 -17.76 13.73
C SER A 448 -29.04 -16.77 14.17
N ASP A 449 -27.90 -17.26 14.69
CA ASP A 449 -26.79 -16.41 15.16
C ASP A 449 -26.18 -15.63 14.01
N ALA A 450 -26.00 -16.27 12.84
CA ALA A 450 -25.54 -15.60 11.64
C ALA A 450 -26.49 -14.47 11.20
N HIS A 451 -27.81 -14.67 11.32
CA HIS A 451 -28.79 -13.64 11.00
C HIS A 451 -28.71 -12.45 11.96
N GLU A 452 -28.56 -12.72 13.25
CA GLU A 452 -28.42 -11.68 14.28
C GLU A 452 -27.17 -10.82 14.05
N VAL A 453 -26.01 -11.45 13.75
CA VAL A 453 -24.77 -10.73 13.42
C VAL A 453 -24.94 -9.84 12.18
N ILE A 454 -25.63 -10.34 11.14
CA ILE A 454 -25.94 -9.54 9.94
C ILE A 454 -26.86 -8.37 10.28
N LYS A 455 -27.89 -8.59 11.13
CA LYS A 455 -28.80 -7.55 11.56
C LYS A 455 -28.07 -6.42 12.29
N GLN A 456 -27.21 -6.76 13.25
CA GLN A 456 -26.35 -5.80 13.97
C GLN A 456 -25.46 -5.00 13.03
N MET A 457 -24.85 -5.65 12.02
CA MET A 457 -24.05 -4.97 10.99
C MET A 457 -24.84 -3.93 10.22
N VAL A 458 -26.12 -4.21 9.92
CA VAL A 458 -27.02 -3.34 9.16
C VAL A 458 -27.57 -2.20 10.00
N GLU A 459 -28.01 -2.48 11.24
CA GLU A 459 -28.55 -1.48 12.16
C GLU A 459 -27.53 -0.39 12.49
N LYS A 460 -26.24 -0.74 12.52
CA LYS A 460 -25.15 0.21 12.70
C LYS A 460 -24.84 1.06 11.45
N GLY A 461 -25.70 1.01 10.43
CA GLY A 461 -25.59 1.78 9.19
C GLY A 461 -24.37 1.43 8.33
N ARG A 462 -23.68 0.32 8.67
CA ARG A 462 -22.46 -0.12 8.01
C ARG A 462 -22.79 -1.13 6.92
N TYR A 463 -22.22 -0.92 5.73
CA TYR A 463 -22.29 -1.90 4.62
C TYR A 463 -23.70 -2.19 4.06
N THR A 464 -24.66 -1.26 4.18
CA THR A 464 -26.02 -1.41 3.61
C THR A 464 -26.00 -1.74 2.11
N HIS A 465 -25.00 -1.26 1.37
CA HIS A 465 -24.78 -1.57 -0.05
C HIS A 465 -24.42 -3.05 -0.30
N LEU A 466 -23.93 -3.79 0.71
CA LEU A 466 -23.59 -5.22 0.59
C LEU A 466 -24.76 -6.15 0.86
N LEU A 467 -25.87 -5.65 1.41
CA LEU A 467 -27.10 -6.44 1.62
C LEU A 467 -27.60 -7.09 0.33
N ASN A 468 -27.44 -6.42 -0.80
CA ASN A 468 -27.83 -6.96 -2.10
C ASN A 468 -26.95 -8.13 -2.56
N LYS A 469 -25.66 -8.15 -2.16
CA LYS A 469 -24.78 -9.30 -2.37
C LYS A 469 -25.15 -10.46 -1.48
N ILE A 470 -25.48 -10.22 -0.22
CA ILE A 470 -25.88 -11.26 0.74
C ILE A 470 -27.23 -11.87 0.37
N LYS A 471 -28.18 -11.06 -0.17
CA LYS A 471 -29.47 -11.56 -0.68
C LYS A 471 -29.32 -12.48 -1.91
N ARG A 472 -28.31 -12.31 -2.76
CA ARG A 472 -28.04 -13.23 -3.88
C ARG A 472 -27.63 -14.63 -3.43
N TYR A 473 -27.00 -14.78 -2.27
CA TYR A 473 -26.66 -16.09 -1.69
C TYR A 473 -27.83 -16.82 -1.03
N ARG A 474 -29.03 -16.21 -0.93
CA ARG A 474 -30.26 -16.86 -0.45
C ARG A 474 -30.99 -17.70 -1.52
N ARG A 475 -30.48 -17.69 -2.76
CA ARG A 475 -31.16 -18.39 -3.90
C ARG A 475 -30.33 -19.56 -4.47
N CYS A 476 -29.29 -20.00 -3.78
CA CYS A 476 -28.56 -21.23 -4.10
C CYS A 476 -28.66 -22.24 -2.98
#